data_8ce29619a7eea6a79c9d3165db0f2374
#
_entry.id   8ce29619a7eea6a79c9d3165db0f2374
#
_cell.length_a   1.000
_cell.length_b   1.000
_cell.length_c   1.000
_cell.angle_alpha   90.00
_cell.angle_beta   90.00
_cell.angle_gamma   90.00
#
_symmetry.space_group_name_H-M   'P 1'
#
loop_
_entity.id
_entity.type
_entity.pdbx_description
1 polymer ?
#
loop_
_entity_poly.entity_id
_entity_poly.type
_entity_poly.pdbx_seq_one_letter_code
_entity_poly.pdbx_strand_id
1 'polypeptide(L)'
;MKFASSAKFAAVALTAALALTACGGGNSSSGGSAGPVDGKGKKLSVLTGVNAQYSAQQKQWFTDIAAKFKAQTGADVEFETFASANDELTRIQTSVVSGQGPDVYSLGTTFTPTAYATKAFVMLSDDDWKKVGGKDKFNQAALGISGPDAQHQAGIPFVSRPFVMAYNKDLLAAAGIDKPASSWDELAAQAKKMTNPTTGTFGLATGYKDNYDPWKFIWAMSVQAGNPLVDGKTLKLDDPAVKKAYDTYFGWLTKDKVVDPASIGWSNSNAVAAFASGKAGYLMMTTSSSLPTLEKSAVAGKYAYATMPTTAPGQTSPQGDSANAASILSGDNVVVADYSKQKDLAFAYVNLITSKDEQLNYQKIFGDLPANAEALKSLDNPALKPVADTAAKSKATPFTGAWGDIQLALLNVVVQSIPDLSKGSVDDSSLQARLKDAQTKGQASLDRASK
;
A
#
# COMPACT_ATOMS: atom_id res chain seq x y z
N MET A 1 -38.00 -7.63 -71.62
CA MET A 1 -37.03 -7.72 -72.71
C MET A 1 -35.76 -8.27 -72.07
N LYS A 2 -35.48 -9.64 -72.12
CA LYS A 2 -34.70 -10.30 -73.17
C LYS A 2 -33.27 -9.71 -73.16
N PHE A 3 -32.13 -10.38 -72.95
CA PHE A 3 -31.60 -11.75 -73.12
C PHE A 3 -30.34 -11.83 -72.24
N ALA A 4 -30.01 -12.81 -71.46
CA ALA A 4 -29.48 -14.17 -71.72
C ALA A 4 -28.16 -14.19 -72.55
N SER A 5 -27.10 -14.76 -71.93
CA SER A 5 -26.30 -15.84 -72.50
C SER A 5 -24.87 -15.84 -71.90
N SER A 6 -24.51 -16.82 -71.10
CA SER A 6 -23.78 -18.07 -71.40
C SER A 6 -22.27 -17.90 -71.52
N ALA A 7 -21.51 -18.38 -70.55
CA ALA A 7 -20.74 -19.62 -70.41
C ALA A 7 -19.41 -19.74 -71.21
N LYS A 8 -18.30 -20.07 -70.57
CA LYS A 8 -17.59 -21.33 -70.73
C LYS A 8 -16.30 -21.41 -69.91
N PHE A 9 -16.22 -22.42 -69.13
CA PHE A 9 -15.14 -23.29 -68.71
C PHE A 9 -13.70 -23.02 -69.20
N ALA A 10 -12.72 -23.08 -68.28
CA ALA A 10 -11.50 -23.91 -68.43
C ALA A 10 -10.91 -24.23 -67.06
N ALA A 11 -10.94 -25.47 -66.71
CA ALA A 11 -10.20 -26.07 -65.62
C ALA A 11 -8.81 -26.43 -66.11
N VAL A 12 -7.74 -26.16 -65.33
CA VAL A 12 -6.47 -26.86 -65.43
C VAL A 12 -6.03 -27.23 -64.00
N ALA A 13 -6.04 -28.55 -63.76
CA ALA A 13 -5.41 -29.19 -62.62
C ALA A 13 -3.94 -29.49 -62.96
N LEU A 14 -3.01 -29.29 -62.03
CA LEU A 14 -1.77 -30.06 -61.94
C LEU A 14 -1.25 -30.14 -60.52
N THR A 15 -1.47 -31.26 -59.89
CA THR A 15 -0.66 -32.27 -59.16
C THR A 15 0.63 -31.81 -58.45
N ALA A 16 0.57 -31.99 -57.15
CA ALA A 16 1.38 -32.71 -56.19
C ALA A 16 2.92 -32.74 -56.37
N ALA A 17 3.62 -32.37 -55.28
CA ALA A 17 4.82 -33.08 -54.85
C ALA A 17 4.97 -32.96 -53.30
N LEU A 18 4.78 -34.06 -52.62
CA LEU A 18 5.24 -34.32 -51.25
C LEU A 18 6.77 -34.49 -51.28
N ALA A 19 7.43 -33.82 -50.31
CA ALA A 19 8.75 -34.24 -49.89
C ALA A 19 8.81 -34.23 -48.37
N LEU A 20 8.69 -35.39 -47.77
CA LEU A 20 9.12 -35.71 -46.41
C LEU A 20 10.66 -35.70 -46.39
N THR A 21 11.25 -34.95 -45.46
CA THR A 21 12.56 -35.30 -44.90
C THR A 21 12.46 -35.19 -43.38
N ALA A 22 12.56 -36.35 -42.76
CA ALA A 22 12.73 -36.53 -41.34
C ALA A 22 14.22 -36.43 -40.98
N CYS A 23 14.45 -36.20 -39.69
CA CYS A 23 15.64 -36.40 -38.86
C CYS A 23 16.55 -35.21 -38.62
N GLY A 24 16.63 -34.86 -37.33
CA GLY A 24 17.69 -34.13 -36.71
C GLY A 24 17.31 -33.66 -35.32
N GLY A 25 17.53 -34.50 -34.28
CA GLY A 25 17.33 -34.16 -32.88
C GLY A 25 18.21 -33.00 -32.45
N GLY A 26 17.63 -32.08 -31.74
CA GLY A 26 18.29 -30.98 -31.03
C GLY A 26 17.41 -30.59 -29.87
N ASN A 27 17.79 -31.07 -28.69
CA ASN A 27 17.15 -30.74 -27.44
C ASN A 27 17.42 -29.27 -27.10
N SER A 28 16.50 -28.38 -27.47
CA SER A 28 16.50 -26.99 -27.03
C SER A 28 15.32 -26.83 -26.06
N SER A 29 15.65 -26.72 -24.79
CA SER A 29 14.71 -26.28 -23.76
C SER A 29 14.24 -24.86 -24.12
N SER A 30 13.16 -24.76 -24.88
CA SER A 30 12.44 -23.51 -25.10
C SER A 30 11.63 -23.21 -23.82
N GLY A 31 12.13 -22.28 -23.03
CA GLY A 31 11.29 -21.55 -22.08
C GLY A 31 10.10 -20.96 -22.86
N GLY A 32 8.94 -21.54 -22.68
CA GLY A 32 7.72 -21.11 -23.35
C GLY A 32 7.32 -19.74 -22.87
N SER A 33 7.65 -18.69 -23.61
CA SER A 33 6.96 -17.42 -23.52
C SER A 33 5.54 -17.68 -24.03
N ALA A 34 4.55 -17.58 -23.15
CA ALA A 34 3.16 -17.60 -23.55
C ALA A 34 2.95 -16.53 -24.62
N GLY A 35 2.37 -16.91 -25.75
CA GLY A 35 2.08 -15.98 -26.86
C GLY A 35 1.19 -14.83 -26.39
N PRO A 36 1.07 -13.74 -27.17
CA PRO A 36 0.25 -12.59 -26.80
C PRO A 36 -1.20 -13.03 -26.53
N VAL A 37 -1.73 -12.60 -25.37
CA VAL A 37 -3.13 -12.91 -24.97
C VAL A 37 -4.07 -12.15 -25.90
N ASP A 38 -4.95 -12.85 -26.60
CA ASP A 38 -5.98 -12.21 -27.45
C ASP A 38 -7.17 -11.75 -26.61
N GLY A 39 -7.30 -10.46 -26.48
CA GLY A 39 -8.37 -9.77 -25.76
C GLY A 39 -9.31 -8.96 -26.64
N LYS A 40 -9.25 -9.11 -27.99
CA LYS A 40 -10.07 -8.32 -28.91
C LYS A 40 -11.55 -8.41 -28.56
N GLY A 41 -12.17 -7.22 -28.36
CA GLY A 41 -13.59 -7.10 -27.99
C GLY A 41 -13.91 -7.47 -26.54
N LYS A 42 -12.92 -7.76 -25.72
CA LYS A 42 -13.08 -8.00 -24.28
C LYS A 42 -12.77 -6.74 -23.47
N LYS A 43 -13.25 -6.72 -22.23
CA LYS A 43 -13.08 -5.65 -21.28
C LYS A 43 -12.62 -6.22 -19.94
N LEU A 44 -11.53 -5.72 -19.41
CA LEU A 44 -11.01 -6.06 -18.08
C LEU A 44 -11.43 -4.99 -17.09
N SER A 45 -11.99 -5.40 -15.93
CA SER A 45 -12.36 -4.50 -14.85
C SER A 45 -11.33 -4.53 -13.74
N VAL A 46 -10.85 -3.35 -13.31
CA VAL A 46 -9.79 -3.18 -12.32
C VAL A 46 -10.25 -2.25 -11.21
N LEU A 47 -10.22 -2.71 -9.96
CA LEU A 47 -10.49 -1.91 -8.77
C LEU A 47 -9.17 -1.49 -8.10
N THR A 48 -9.05 -0.20 -7.75
CA THR A 48 -7.87 0.34 -7.05
C THR A 48 -8.25 1.50 -6.13
N GLY A 49 -7.36 1.88 -5.21
CA GLY A 49 -7.57 3.02 -4.33
C GLY A 49 -7.51 4.36 -5.06
N VAL A 50 -8.31 5.33 -4.59
CA VAL A 50 -8.16 6.74 -5.01
C VAL A 50 -6.84 7.29 -4.50
N ASN A 51 -6.06 7.90 -5.38
CA ASN A 51 -4.91 8.70 -4.98
C ASN A 51 -5.36 10.16 -4.77
N ALA A 52 -5.69 10.54 -3.53
CA ALA A 52 -6.18 11.87 -3.22
C ALA A 52 -5.11 12.96 -3.44
N GLN A 53 -3.83 12.63 -3.29
CA GLN A 53 -2.73 13.58 -3.45
C GLN A 53 -2.41 13.87 -4.92
N TYR A 54 -2.59 12.88 -5.79
CA TYR A 54 -2.24 12.94 -7.22
C TYR A 54 -3.41 12.53 -8.12
N SER A 55 -4.62 13.02 -7.84
CA SER A 55 -5.85 12.57 -8.51
C SER A 55 -5.84 12.81 -10.03
N ALA A 56 -5.29 13.94 -10.48
CA ALA A 56 -5.17 14.24 -11.92
C ALA A 56 -4.16 13.31 -12.60
N GLN A 57 -3.02 13.07 -11.95
CA GLN A 57 -2.00 12.16 -12.43
C GLN A 57 -2.49 10.71 -12.45
N GLN A 58 -3.31 10.29 -11.49
CA GLN A 58 -3.91 8.97 -11.48
C GLN A 58 -4.86 8.77 -12.67
N LYS A 59 -5.71 9.76 -12.99
CA LYS A 59 -6.57 9.71 -14.18
C LYS A 59 -5.76 9.60 -15.45
N GLN A 60 -4.66 10.35 -15.57
CA GLN A 60 -3.79 10.27 -16.74
C GLN A 60 -3.12 8.90 -16.82
N TRP A 61 -2.61 8.38 -15.70
CA TRP A 61 -1.99 7.05 -15.66
C TRP A 61 -2.99 5.94 -16.05
N PHE A 62 -4.26 6.02 -15.62
CA PHE A 62 -5.30 5.10 -16.08
C PHE A 62 -5.48 5.11 -17.59
N THR A 63 -5.51 6.31 -18.18
CA THR A 63 -5.62 6.48 -19.64
C THR A 63 -4.43 5.86 -20.36
N ASP A 64 -3.22 6.15 -19.89
CA ASP A 64 -1.98 5.69 -20.53
C ASP A 64 -1.83 4.17 -20.44
N ILE A 65 -2.11 3.57 -19.26
CA ILE A 65 -1.99 2.13 -19.07
C ILE A 65 -3.07 1.36 -19.84
N ALA A 66 -4.30 1.90 -19.91
CA ALA A 66 -5.37 1.32 -20.72
C ALA A 66 -5.01 1.31 -22.21
N ALA A 67 -4.42 2.39 -22.72
CA ALA A 67 -3.97 2.46 -24.12
C ALA A 67 -2.86 1.45 -24.40
N LYS A 68 -1.86 1.33 -23.51
CA LYS A 68 -0.78 0.33 -23.63
C LYS A 68 -1.32 -1.09 -23.59
N PHE A 69 -2.23 -1.39 -22.67
CA PHE A 69 -2.85 -2.71 -22.56
C PHE A 69 -3.65 -3.08 -23.80
N LYS A 70 -4.44 -2.13 -24.30
CA LYS A 70 -5.19 -2.32 -25.56
C LYS A 70 -4.27 -2.57 -26.75
N ALA A 71 -3.16 -1.86 -26.86
CA ALA A 71 -2.17 -2.07 -27.92
C ALA A 71 -1.53 -3.47 -27.84
N GLN A 72 -1.33 -4.03 -26.64
CA GLN A 72 -0.74 -5.34 -26.44
C GLN A 72 -1.71 -6.51 -26.61
N THR A 73 -2.98 -6.33 -26.22
CA THR A 73 -3.95 -7.44 -26.10
C THR A 73 -5.21 -7.25 -26.94
N GLY A 74 -5.51 -6.04 -27.41
CA GLY A 74 -6.78 -5.70 -28.03
C GLY A 74 -7.96 -5.49 -27.05
N ALA A 75 -7.76 -5.75 -25.75
CA ALA A 75 -8.80 -5.56 -24.73
C ALA A 75 -8.85 -4.13 -24.19
N ASP A 76 -10.06 -3.68 -23.82
CA ASP A 76 -10.25 -2.45 -23.06
C ASP A 76 -10.06 -2.70 -21.54
N VAL A 77 -9.67 -1.65 -20.79
CA VAL A 77 -9.61 -1.67 -19.33
C VAL A 77 -10.58 -0.62 -18.78
N GLU A 78 -11.38 -1.02 -17.79
CA GLU A 78 -12.21 -0.13 -17.00
C GLU A 78 -11.69 -0.06 -15.56
N PHE A 79 -11.50 1.16 -15.06
CA PHE A 79 -11.04 1.38 -13.69
C PHE A 79 -12.18 1.82 -12.78
N GLU A 80 -12.31 1.13 -11.66
CA GLU A 80 -13.13 1.53 -10.52
C GLU A 80 -12.23 1.92 -9.36
N THR A 81 -12.71 2.78 -8.46
CA THR A 81 -11.92 3.21 -7.31
C THR A 81 -12.70 3.10 -6.02
N PHE A 82 -11.98 2.81 -4.92
CA PHE A 82 -12.47 2.91 -3.54
C PHE A 82 -11.78 4.09 -2.83
N ALA A 83 -12.49 4.72 -1.89
CA ALA A 83 -12.05 5.99 -1.29
C ALA A 83 -11.56 5.87 0.16
N SER A 84 -11.73 4.72 0.82
CA SER A 84 -11.35 4.51 2.21
C SER A 84 -11.08 3.04 2.51
N ALA A 85 -10.40 2.78 3.62
CA ALA A 85 -10.16 1.42 4.12
C ALA A 85 -11.47 0.63 4.35
N ASN A 86 -12.53 1.32 4.80
CA ASN A 86 -13.85 0.70 4.98
C ASN A 86 -14.51 0.35 3.64
N ASP A 87 -14.39 1.22 2.63
CA ASP A 87 -14.89 0.95 1.28
C ASP A 87 -14.11 -0.21 0.64
N GLU A 88 -12.78 -0.23 0.80
CA GLU A 88 -11.92 -1.34 0.34
C GLU A 88 -12.38 -2.68 0.92
N LEU A 89 -12.53 -2.76 2.25
CA LEU A 89 -13.02 -3.97 2.91
C LEU A 89 -14.41 -4.39 2.42
N THR A 90 -15.32 -3.42 2.30
CA THR A 90 -16.69 -3.68 1.82
C THR A 90 -16.70 -4.22 0.39
N ARG A 91 -15.86 -3.66 -0.50
CA ARG A 91 -15.72 -4.14 -1.89
C ARG A 91 -15.22 -5.58 -1.95
N ILE A 92 -14.21 -5.93 -1.14
CA ILE A 92 -13.71 -7.31 -1.04
C ILE A 92 -14.84 -8.26 -0.60
N GLN A 93 -15.53 -7.92 0.49
CA GLN A 93 -16.58 -8.77 1.08
C GLN A 93 -17.80 -8.93 0.16
N THR A 94 -18.23 -7.85 -0.48
CA THR A 94 -19.38 -7.88 -1.42
C THR A 94 -19.09 -8.73 -2.63
N SER A 95 -17.90 -8.62 -3.21
CA SER A 95 -17.49 -9.43 -4.36
C SER A 95 -17.44 -10.92 -4.03
N VAL A 96 -17.01 -11.25 -2.81
CA VAL A 96 -16.99 -12.64 -2.32
C VAL A 96 -18.40 -13.22 -2.25
N VAL A 97 -19.34 -12.48 -1.66
CA VAL A 97 -20.72 -12.96 -1.48
C VAL A 97 -21.44 -13.09 -2.82
N SER A 98 -21.23 -12.15 -3.74
CA SER A 98 -21.90 -12.15 -5.05
C SER A 98 -21.24 -13.09 -6.07
N GLY A 99 -19.96 -13.44 -5.90
CA GLY A 99 -19.15 -14.09 -6.93
C GLY A 99 -19.05 -13.25 -8.22
N GLN A 100 -19.27 -11.94 -8.11
CA GLN A 100 -19.22 -10.94 -9.18
C GLN A 100 -18.49 -9.70 -8.71
N GLY A 101 -17.87 -9.01 -9.63
CA GLY A 101 -17.12 -7.80 -9.34
C GLY A 101 -15.96 -7.63 -10.32
N PRO A 102 -15.00 -6.74 -10.01
CA PRO A 102 -13.81 -6.54 -10.81
C PRO A 102 -13.00 -7.82 -11.01
N ASP A 103 -12.30 -7.92 -12.16
CA ASP A 103 -11.41 -9.02 -12.47
C ASP A 103 -10.11 -8.96 -11.66
N VAL A 104 -9.66 -7.73 -11.39
CA VAL A 104 -8.39 -7.41 -10.73
C VAL A 104 -8.62 -6.40 -9.61
N TYR A 105 -7.98 -6.61 -8.47
CA TYR A 105 -8.01 -5.70 -7.33
C TYR A 105 -6.59 -5.29 -6.96
N SER A 106 -6.31 -4.00 -6.88
CA SER A 106 -5.10 -3.46 -6.25
C SER A 106 -5.45 -3.09 -4.82
N LEU A 107 -4.97 -3.88 -3.88
CA LEU A 107 -5.31 -3.80 -2.46
C LEU A 107 -4.11 -3.36 -1.63
N GLY A 108 -4.35 -2.58 -0.59
CA GLY A 108 -3.35 -2.37 0.45
C GLY A 108 -2.89 -3.72 1.02
N THR A 109 -1.58 -3.88 1.22
CA THR A 109 -1.01 -5.16 1.69
C THR A 109 -1.60 -5.63 3.02
N THR A 110 -2.11 -4.72 3.84
CA THR A 110 -2.79 -5.05 5.11
C THR A 110 -4.18 -5.66 4.90
N PHE A 111 -4.75 -5.59 3.69
CA PHE A 111 -5.99 -6.27 3.30
C PHE A 111 -5.75 -7.60 2.58
N THR A 112 -4.51 -7.90 2.17
CA THR A 112 -4.16 -9.18 1.55
C THR A 112 -4.55 -10.38 2.43
N PRO A 113 -4.36 -10.39 3.77
CA PRO A 113 -4.81 -11.50 4.61
C PRO A 113 -6.32 -11.71 4.57
N THR A 114 -7.10 -10.63 4.53
CA THR A 114 -8.56 -10.70 4.41
C THR A 114 -8.97 -11.27 3.05
N ALA A 115 -8.38 -10.75 1.97
CA ALA A 115 -8.64 -11.27 0.62
C ALA A 115 -8.27 -12.76 0.52
N TYR A 116 -7.11 -13.16 1.02
CA TYR A 116 -6.66 -14.55 1.06
C TYR A 116 -7.65 -15.46 1.78
N ALA A 117 -8.14 -15.05 2.95
CA ALA A 117 -9.04 -15.83 3.77
C ALA A 117 -10.41 -16.08 3.09
N THR A 118 -10.82 -15.20 2.17
CA THR A 118 -12.10 -15.35 1.45
C THR A 118 -12.09 -16.52 0.45
N LYS A 119 -10.91 -16.93 -0.02
CA LYS A 119 -10.73 -17.91 -1.12
C LYS A 119 -11.42 -17.51 -2.44
N ALA A 120 -11.77 -16.25 -2.61
CA ALA A 120 -12.39 -15.71 -3.82
C ALA A 120 -11.36 -15.17 -4.83
N PHE A 121 -10.10 -15.23 -4.48
CA PHE A 121 -8.99 -14.79 -5.33
C PHE A 121 -8.10 -16.00 -5.66
N VAL A 122 -7.43 -15.90 -6.81
CA VAL A 122 -6.55 -16.97 -7.30
C VAL A 122 -5.43 -17.22 -6.29
N MET A 123 -5.30 -18.45 -5.81
CA MET A 123 -4.11 -18.92 -5.12
C MET A 123 -3.04 -19.21 -6.17
N LEU A 124 -1.97 -18.40 -6.15
CA LEU A 124 -0.98 -18.35 -7.22
C LEU A 124 -0.17 -19.65 -7.31
N SER A 125 -0.30 -20.35 -8.41
CA SER A 125 0.54 -21.47 -8.79
C SER A 125 1.87 -21.00 -9.40
N ASP A 126 2.83 -21.91 -9.58
CA ASP A 126 4.08 -21.59 -10.29
C ASP A 126 3.81 -21.16 -11.74
N ASP A 127 2.77 -21.68 -12.38
CA ASP A 127 2.40 -21.27 -13.73
C ASP A 127 1.77 -19.88 -13.76
N ASP A 128 1.02 -19.49 -12.74
CA ASP A 128 0.51 -18.12 -12.60
C ASP A 128 1.65 -17.12 -12.37
N TRP A 129 2.64 -17.48 -11.54
CA TRP A 129 3.84 -16.67 -11.36
C TRP A 129 4.63 -16.49 -12.67
N LYS A 130 4.74 -17.53 -13.52
CA LYS A 130 5.38 -17.40 -14.85
C LYS A 130 4.66 -16.39 -15.75
N LYS A 131 3.31 -16.31 -15.69
CA LYS A 131 2.51 -15.34 -16.47
C LYS A 131 2.86 -13.88 -16.14
N VAL A 132 3.33 -13.61 -14.93
CA VAL A 132 3.73 -12.26 -14.49
C VAL A 132 5.25 -12.05 -14.46
N GLY A 133 6.02 -12.97 -15.02
CA GLY A 133 7.48 -12.86 -15.14
C GLY A 133 8.28 -13.54 -14.02
N GLY A 134 7.63 -14.36 -13.18
CA GLY A 134 8.27 -15.12 -12.10
C GLY A 134 8.41 -14.36 -10.77
N LYS A 135 8.60 -15.11 -9.68
CA LYS A 135 8.81 -14.52 -8.33
C LYS A 135 10.08 -13.67 -8.24
N ASP A 136 11.13 -14.04 -8.95
CA ASP A 136 12.42 -13.35 -8.96
C ASP A 136 12.34 -11.91 -9.52
N LYS A 137 11.26 -11.59 -10.24
CA LYS A 137 10.95 -10.24 -10.70
C LYS A 137 10.74 -9.26 -9.53
N PHE A 138 10.35 -9.75 -8.36
CA PHE A 138 9.92 -8.95 -7.23
C PHE A 138 10.93 -8.95 -6.07
N ASN A 139 11.01 -7.86 -5.31
CA ASN A 139 11.83 -7.82 -4.11
C ASN A 139 11.27 -8.72 -3.01
N GLN A 140 12.17 -9.32 -2.20
CA GLN A 140 11.80 -10.34 -1.23
C GLN A 140 10.91 -9.82 -0.09
N ALA A 141 11.08 -8.56 0.32
CA ALA A 141 10.25 -7.96 1.36
C ALA A 141 8.78 -7.86 0.91
N ALA A 142 8.55 -7.42 -0.34
CA ALA A 142 7.21 -7.32 -0.91
C ALA A 142 6.58 -8.72 -1.12
N LEU A 143 7.36 -9.73 -1.54
CA LEU A 143 6.89 -11.12 -1.63
C LEU A 143 6.49 -11.69 -0.26
N GLY A 144 7.16 -11.28 0.82
CA GLY A 144 6.89 -11.75 2.19
C GLY A 144 5.51 -11.36 2.74
N ILE A 145 4.79 -10.43 2.08
CA ILE A 145 3.43 -9.99 2.47
C ILE A 145 2.37 -10.31 1.41
N SER A 146 2.69 -11.18 0.47
CA SER A 146 1.80 -11.62 -0.61
C SER A 146 0.91 -12.82 -0.23
N GLY A 147 1.19 -13.45 0.89
CA GLY A 147 0.49 -14.61 1.44
C GLY A 147 1.01 -14.97 2.83
N PRO A 148 0.47 -16.03 3.47
CA PRO A 148 0.93 -16.49 4.78
C PRO A 148 2.37 -17.04 4.75
N ASP A 149 2.80 -17.54 3.63
CA ASP A 149 4.15 -18.06 3.37
C ASP A 149 4.48 -18.04 1.87
N ALA A 150 5.69 -18.47 1.51
CA ALA A 150 6.18 -18.44 0.13
C ALA A 150 5.45 -19.40 -0.83
N GLN A 151 4.75 -20.42 -0.32
CA GLN A 151 4.01 -21.41 -1.09
C GLN A 151 2.53 -21.03 -1.27
N HIS A 152 1.99 -20.26 -0.33
CA HIS A 152 0.57 -19.93 -0.29
C HIS A 152 0.37 -18.43 -0.48
N GLN A 153 0.43 -17.96 -1.71
CA GLN A 153 0.33 -16.56 -2.06
C GLN A 153 -0.90 -16.29 -2.93
N ALA A 154 -1.57 -15.17 -2.69
CA ALA A 154 -2.66 -14.66 -3.53
C ALA A 154 -2.33 -13.27 -4.08
N GLY A 155 -1.46 -12.52 -3.40
CA GLY A 155 -1.03 -11.18 -3.80
C GLY A 155 0.18 -11.22 -4.74
N ILE A 156 0.17 -10.38 -5.76
CA ILE A 156 1.33 -10.09 -6.60
C ILE A 156 1.78 -8.68 -6.23
N PRO A 157 3.04 -8.49 -5.80
CA PRO A 157 3.50 -7.16 -5.35
C PRO A 157 3.42 -6.12 -6.46
N PHE A 158 2.88 -4.94 -6.14
CA PHE A 158 2.81 -3.82 -7.07
C PHE A 158 3.74 -2.69 -6.65
N VAL A 159 3.58 -2.14 -5.45
CA VAL A 159 4.45 -1.10 -4.91
C VAL A 159 4.78 -1.38 -3.45
N SER A 160 5.91 -0.81 -2.98
CA SER A 160 6.34 -0.87 -1.59
C SER A 160 6.26 0.52 -0.95
N ARG A 161 5.67 0.61 0.25
CA ARG A 161 5.46 1.86 1.00
C ARG A 161 5.93 1.72 2.44
N PRO A 162 7.23 1.62 2.71
CA PRO A 162 7.71 1.70 4.09
C PRO A 162 7.39 3.10 4.64
N PHE A 163 6.80 3.16 5.83
CA PHE A 163 6.49 4.41 6.51
C PHE A 163 7.73 4.97 7.19
N VAL A 164 7.96 6.25 6.95
CA VAL A 164 9.08 7.04 7.46
C VAL A 164 8.57 8.34 8.06
N MET A 165 9.44 9.10 8.69
CA MET A 165 9.23 10.52 8.91
C MET A 165 10.10 11.33 7.94
N ALA A 166 9.59 12.47 7.47
CA ALA A 166 10.43 13.49 6.86
C ALA A 166 10.69 14.59 7.90
N TYR A 167 11.88 15.19 7.87
CA TYR A 167 12.23 16.28 8.78
C TYR A 167 12.78 17.49 8.02
N ASN A 168 12.45 18.69 8.52
CA ASN A 168 12.92 19.95 7.98
C ASN A 168 14.27 20.30 8.62
N LYS A 169 15.35 20.25 7.82
CA LYS A 169 16.72 20.49 8.29
C LYS A 169 16.92 21.87 8.87
N ASP A 170 16.28 22.88 8.29
CA ASP A 170 16.42 24.29 8.73
C ASP A 170 15.74 24.48 10.10
N LEU A 171 14.56 23.89 10.33
CA LEU A 171 13.85 23.98 11.61
C LEU A 171 14.55 23.19 12.72
N LEU A 172 15.09 22.00 12.40
CA LEU A 172 15.91 21.24 13.37
C LEU A 172 17.15 22.04 13.77
N ALA A 173 17.90 22.57 12.79
CA ALA A 173 19.10 23.36 13.06
C ALA A 173 18.78 24.62 13.88
N ALA A 174 17.73 25.36 13.55
CA ALA A 174 17.29 26.53 14.30
C ALA A 174 16.89 26.22 15.75
N ALA A 175 16.43 25.00 16.01
CA ALA A 175 16.08 24.52 17.35
C ALA A 175 17.26 23.87 18.11
N GLY A 176 18.49 23.86 17.52
CA GLY A 176 19.67 23.21 18.09
C GLY A 176 19.55 21.69 18.16
N ILE A 177 18.93 21.07 17.13
CA ILE A 177 18.72 19.63 17.03
C ILE A 177 19.64 19.10 15.94
N ASP A 178 20.60 18.26 16.31
CA ASP A 178 21.64 17.75 15.40
C ASP A 178 21.16 16.56 14.57
N LYS A 179 20.20 15.78 15.06
CA LYS A 179 19.69 14.59 14.40
C LYS A 179 18.20 14.35 14.71
N PRO A 180 17.47 13.71 13.79
CA PRO A 180 16.07 13.38 14.02
C PRO A 180 15.89 12.40 15.19
N ALA A 181 14.71 12.47 15.83
CA ALA A 181 14.36 11.70 17.01
C ALA A 181 14.38 10.18 16.76
N SER A 182 14.88 9.42 17.74
CA SER A 182 14.95 7.96 17.74
C SER A 182 13.92 7.29 18.67
N SER A 183 13.35 8.06 19.59
CA SER A 183 12.26 7.63 20.47
C SER A 183 11.04 8.57 20.35
N TRP A 184 9.85 8.08 20.73
CA TRP A 184 8.63 8.90 20.71
C TRP A 184 8.67 10.04 21.71
N ASP A 185 9.32 9.85 22.86
CA ASP A 185 9.49 10.90 23.85
C ASP A 185 10.48 11.97 23.38
N GLU A 186 11.58 11.56 22.72
CA GLU A 186 12.51 12.50 22.06
C GLU A 186 11.82 13.29 20.96
N LEU A 187 10.97 12.63 20.14
CA LEU A 187 10.20 13.29 19.10
C LEU A 187 9.31 14.40 19.66
N ALA A 188 8.58 14.12 20.74
CA ALA A 188 7.72 15.12 21.39
C ALA A 188 8.56 16.28 21.96
N ALA A 189 9.72 15.99 22.57
CA ALA A 189 10.62 17.01 23.11
C ALA A 189 11.22 17.88 22.01
N GLN A 190 11.67 17.31 20.90
CA GLN A 190 12.18 18.05 19.75
C GLN A 190 11.08 18.88 19.08
N ALA A 191 9.89 18.31 18.92
CA ALA A 191 8.73 18.98 18.35
C ALA A 191 8.35 20.25 19.16
N LYS A 192 8.40 20.19 20.49
CA LYS A 192 8.17 21.37 21.36
C LYS A 192 9.16 22.50 21.08
N LYS A 193 10.43 22.19 20.87
CA LYS A 193 11.46 23.22 20.57
C LYS A 193 11.20 23.91 19.24
N MET A 194 10.61 23.22 18.26
CA MET A 194 10.31 23.76 16.93
C MET A 194 8.93 24.44 16.84
N THR A 195 8.07 24.26 17.84
CA THR A 195 6.70 24.77 17.81
C THR A 195 6.68 26.26 18.17
N ASN A 196 6.14 27.09 17.27
CA ASN A 196 5.87 28.50 17.48
C ASN A 196 4.52 28.87 16.85
N PRO A 197 3.41 28.82 17.62
CA PRO A 197 2.07 29.14 17.12
C PRO A 197 1.93 30.55 16.56
N THR A 198 2.72 31.51 17.05
CA THR A 198 2.70 32.91 16.56
C THR A 198 3.11 33.00 15.08
N THR A 199 4.03 32.15 14.64
CA THR A 199 4.45 32.06 13.24
C THR A 199 3.68 31.02 12.42
N GLY A 200 2.78 30.28 13.07
CA GLY A 200 2.06 29.16 12.49
C GLY A 200 2.98 27.96 12.19
N THR A 201 4.08 27.80 12.97
CA THR A 201 5.01 26.69 12.83
C THR A 201 4.77 25.68 13.94
N PHE A 202 4.68 24.41 13.58
CA PHE A 202 4.46 23.31 14.53
C PHE A 202 5.55 22.25 14.40
N GLY A 203 5.82 21.56 15.51
CA GLY A 203 6.86 20.52 15.52
C GLY A 203 6.51 19.30 14.68
N LEU A 204 5.22 18.93 14.62
CA LEU A 204 4.75 17.77 13.88
C LEU A 204 3.63 18.11 12.92
N ALA A 205 3.66 17.53 11.72
CA ALA A 205 2.54 17.46 10.79
C ALA A 205 2.01 16.02 10.75
N THR A 206 0.75 15.82 11.10
CA THR A 206 0.00 14.55 11.04
C THR A 206 -1.49 14.84 10.88
N GLY A 207 -2.26 13.90 10.36
CA GLY A 207 -3.70 14.05 10.15
C GLY A 207 -4.50 13.11 11.07
N TYR A 208 -5.43 13.64 11.85
CA TYR A 208 -6.29 12.82 12.73
C TYR A 208 -7.54 12.29 12.01
N LYS A 209 -7.95 12.91 10.89
CA LYS A 209 -9.11 12.49 10.09
C LYS A 209 -8.70 11.71 8.84
N ASP A 210 -7.52 11.12 8.84
CA ASP A 210 -7.12 10.23 7.75
C ASP A 210 -7.84 8.89 7.83
N ASN A 211 -8.23 8.35 6.68
CA ASN A 211 -9.00 7.12 6.59
C ASN A 211 -8.14 5.85 6.61
N TYR A 212 -6.81 5.98 6.66
CA TYR A 212 -5.88 4.85 6.55
C TYR A 212 -4.77 4.86 7.60
N ASP A 213 -4.21 6.01 7.95
CA ASP A 213 -2.92 6.07 8.63
C ASP A 213 -2.94 6.07 10.16
N PRO A 214 -3.93 6.65 10.86
CA PRO A 214 -3.85 6.85 12.33
C PRO A 214 -3.59 5.57 13.14
N TRP A 215 -4.19 4.44 12.75
CA TRP A 215 -3.99 3.16 13.46
C TRP A 215 -2.54 2.65 13.38
N LYS A 216 -1.76 3.08 12.38
CA LYS A 216 -0.38 2.65 12.19
C LYS A 216 0.56 3.19 13.27
N PHE A 217 0.29 4.40 13.78
CA PHE A 217 0.99 4.93 14.96
C PHE A 217 0.75 4.04 16.17
N ILE A 218 -0.50 3.63 16.37
CA ILE A 218 -0.91 2.78 17.50
C ILE A 218 -0.24 1.40 17.38
N TRP A 219 -0.28 0.82 16.18
CA TRP A 219 0.39 -0.45 15.91
C TRP A 219 1.89 -0.35 16.23
N ALA A 220 2.60 0.66 15.70
CA ALA A 220 4.03 0.80 15.88
C ALA A 220 4.41 0.93 17.37
N MET A 221 3.77 1.84 18.10
CA MET A 221 4.05 2.06 19.52
C MET A 221 3.70 0.84 20.37
N SER A 222 2.60 0.13 20.05
CA SER A 222 2.18 -1.08 20.78
C SER A 222 3.15 -2.24 20.56
N VAL A 223 3.54 -2.50 19.31
CA VAL A 223 4.49 -3.56 18.97
C VAL A 223 5.86 -3.27 19.59
N GLN A 224 6.32 -2.03 19.56
CA GLN A 224 7.56 -1.59 20.20
C GLN A 224 7.50 -1.73 21.74
N ALA A 225 6.33 -1.61 22.34
CA ALA A 225 6.11 -1.85 23.76
C ALA A 225 5.93 -3.33 24.13
N GLY A 226 6.05 -4.25 23.14
CA GLY A 226 5.94 -5.69 23.34
C GLY A 226 4.55 -6.28 23.16
N ASN A 227 3.55 -5.47 22.74
CA ASN A 227 2.21 -5.96 22.43
C ASN A 227 2.05 -6.18 20.91
N PRO A 228 1.97 -7.42 20.41
CA PRO A 228 1.83 -7.72 18.98
C PRO A 228 0.41 -7.45 18.43
N LEU A 229 -0.53 -6.99 19.24
CA LEU A 229 -1.97 -6.80 19.03
C LEU A 229 -2.73 -8.12 18.84
N VAL A 230 -2.19 -9.08 18.12
CA VAL A 230 -2.75 -10.44 17.95
C VAL A 230 -1.70 -11.43 18.41
N ASP A 231 -2.06 -12.29 19.36
CA ASP A 231 -1.24 -13.35 19.92
C ASP A 231 -1.99 -14.70 19.80
N GLY A 232 -1.68 -15.45 18.77
CA GLY A 232 -2.42 -16.65 18.42
C GLY A 232 -3.88 -16.33 18.10
N LYS A 233 -4.80 -16.80 18.95
CA LYS A 233 -6.24 -16.55 18.84
C LYS A 233 -6.74 -15.42 19.77
N THR A 234 -5.84 -14.69 20.40
CA THR A 234 -6.18 -13.64 21.36
C THR A 234 -5.84 -12.28 20.81
N LEU A 235 -6.82 -11.40 20.78
CA LEU A 235 -6.63 -9.98 20.49
C LEU A 235 -6.27 -9.23 21.80
N LYS A 236 -5.44 -8.19 21.71
CA LYS A 236 -4.92 -7.42 22.86
C LYS A 236 -5.04 -5.91 22.61
N LEU A 237 -6.24 -5.40 22.26
CA LEU A 237 -6.46 -3.98 21.97
C LEU A 237 -6.78 -3.15 23.21
N ASP A 238 -7.28 -3.74 24.28
CA ASP A 238 -7.57 -3.06 25.57
C ASP A 238 -6.40 -3.13 26.56
N ASP A 239 -5.22 -3.50 26.08
CA ASP A 239 -3.98 -3.60 26.84
C ASP A 239 -3.40 -2.21 27.19
N PRO A 240 -2.75 -2.03 28.37
CA PRO A 240 -2.12 -0.78 28.75
C PRO A 240 -1.13 -0.19 27.73
N ALA A 241 -0.40 -1.03 26.99
CA ALA A 241 0.54 -0.56 25.95
C ALA A 241 -0.21 0.10 24.79
N VAL A 242 -1.36 -0.45 24.38
CA VAL A 242 -2.22 0.14 23.34
C VAL A 242 -2.83 1.45 23.81
N LYS A 243 -3.33 1.48 25.06
CA LYS A 243 -3.81 2.73 25.66
C LYS A 243 -2.73 3.81 25.67
N LYS A 244 -1.51 3.46 26.09
CA LYS A 244 -0.37 4.39 26.10
C LYS A 244 -0.04 4.93 24.72
N ALA A 245 -0.18 4.11 23.66
CA ALA A 245 0.00 4.55 22.28
C ALA A 245 -1.03 5.62 21.88
N TYR A 246 -2.33 5.44 22.23
CA TYR A 246 -3.36 6.45 22.00
C TYR A 246 -3.13 7.72 22.83
N ASP A 247 -2.78 7.58 24.12
CA ASP A 247 -2.46 8.72 24.99
C ASP A 247 -1.30 9.56 24.41
N THR A 248 -0.30 8.91 23.83
CA THR A 248 0.82 9.58 23.19
C THR A 248 0.38 10.29 21.92
N TYR A 249 -0.35 9.60 21.04
CA TYR A 249 -0.81 10.15 19.76
C TYR A 249 -1.75 11.34 19.96
N PHE A 250 -2.72 11.21 20.87
CA PHE A 250 -3.65 12.30 21.23
C PHE A 250 -2.94 13.42 22.01
N GLY A 251 -1.94 13.06 22.80
CA GLY A 251 -1.15 13.98 23.60
C GLY A 251 -0.40 15.03 22.78
N TRP A 252 0.02 14.71 21.56
CA TRP A 252 0.67 15.68 20.67
C TRP A 252 -0.22 16.90 20.38
N LEU A 253 -1.53 16.69 20.28
CA LEU A 253 -2.50 17.77 20.05
C LEU A 253 -2.94 18.41 21.36
N THR A 254 -3.30 17.62 22.36
CA THR A 254 -4.02 18.08 23.54
C THR A 254 -3.08 18.60 24.65
N LYS A 255 -2.04 17.83 24.96
CA LYS A 255 -1.10 18.10 26.06
C LYS A 255 0.14 18.86 25.58
N ASP A 256 0.78 18.35 24.54
CA ASP A 256 2.06 18.86 24.08
C ASP A 256 1.90 20.05 23.13
N LYS A 257 0.77 20.16 22.44
CA LYS A 257 0.39 21.24 21.51
C LYS A 257 1.43 21.44 20.41
N VAL A 258 2.01 20.32 19.93
CA VAL A 258 3.07 20.31 18.92
C VAL A 258 2.58 20.11 17.49
N VAL A 259 1.27 19.93 17.32
CA VAL A 259 0.60 19.84 16.02
C VAL A 259 -0.35 21.01 15.84
N ASP A 260 -0.57 21.41 14.59
CA ASP A 260 -1.57 22.43 14.27
C ASP A 260 -2.96 21.97 14.75
N PRO A 261 -3.72 22.80 15.49
CA PRO A 261 -5.08 22.44 15.89
C PRO A 261 -6.00 22.05 14.73
N ALA A 262 -5.77 22.56 13.52
CA ALA A 262 -6.52 22.18 12.32
C ALA A 262 -6.28 20.72 11.89
N SER A 263 -5.21 20.09 12.40
CA SER A 263 -4.87 18.68 12.11
C SER A 263 -5.97 17.68 12.50
N ILE A 264 -6.89 18.04 13.38
CA ILE A 264 -8.11 17.27 13.70
C ILE A 264 -8.91 16.97 12.43
N GLY A 265 -8.95 17.89 11.46
CA GLY A 265 -9.66 17.75 10.21
C GLY A 265 -8.79 17.28 9.03
N TRP A 266 -7.49 17.09 9.25
CA TRP A 266 -6.56 16.78 8.18
C TRP A 266 -6.52 15.29 7.83
N SER A 267 -6.41 15.05 6.51
CA SER A 267 -5.89 13.79 5.95
C SER A 267 -4.36 13.84 5.89
N ASN A 268 -3.73 12.74 5.47
CA ASN A 268 -2.29 12.69 5.20
C ASN A 268 -1.86 13.74 4.16
N SER A 269 -2.65 13.95 3.10
CA SER A 269 -2.35 14.97 2.07
C SER A 269 -2.29 16.40 2.66
N ASN A 270 -3.12 16.73 3.64
CA ASN A 270 -3.04 18.02 4.34
C ASN A 270 -1.77 18.12 5.19
N ALA A 271 -1.37 17.04 5.87
CA ALA A 271 -0.12 17.01 6.62
C ALA A 271 1.10 17.18 5.71
N VAL A 272 1.12 16.51 4.54
CA VAL A 272 2.15 16.70 3.50
C VAL A 272 2.18 18.17 3.05
N ALA A 273 1.03 18.80 2.80
CA ALA A 273 0.95 20.20 2.38
C ALA A 273 1.48 21.16 3.47
N ALA A 274 1.16 20.90 4.75
CA ALA A 274 1.68 21.70 5.87
C ALA A 274 3.20 21.60 5.97
N PHE A 275 3.77 20.40 5.84
CA PHE A 275 5.22 20.21 5.82
C PHE A 275 5.86 20.86 4.58
N ALA A 276 5.27 20.68 3.40
CA ALA A 276 5.73 21.26 2.14
C ALA A 276 5.77 22.79 2.16
N SER A 277 4.90 23.44 2.95
CA SER A 277 4.93 24.91 3.14
C SER A 277 6.06 25.40 4.06
N GLY A 278 6.86 24.49 4.64
CA GLY A 278 7.92 24.82 5.59
C GLY A 278 7.42 25.13 7.01
N LYS A 279 6.16 24.83 7.33
CA LYS A 279 5.52 25.13 8.61
C LYS A 279 5.51 23.95 9.59
N ALA A 280 6.23 22.87 9.30
CA ALA A 280 6.34 21.75 10.21
C ALA A 280 7.78 21.24 10.32
N GLY A 281 8.19 20.85 11.54
CA GLY A 281 9.50 20.28 11.83
C GLY A 281 9.62 18.85 11.31
N TYR A 282 8.58 18.03 11.56
CA TYR A 282 8.47 16.66 11.10
C TYR A 282 7.15 16.43 10.36
N LEU A 283 7.20 15.66 9.28
CA LEU A 283 6.04 15.02 8.65
C LEU A 283 6.03 13.56 9.08
N MET A 284 4.99 13.17 9.80
CA MET A 284 4.91 11.85 10.43
C MET A 284 4.17 10.85 9.55
N MET A 285 4.54 9.58 9.66
CA MET A 285 3.88 8.45 8.98
C MET A 285 3.70 8.71 7.47
N THR A 286 4.73 9.26 6.84
CA THR A 286 4.78 9.46 5.39
C THR A 286 5.51 8.32 4.69
N THR A 287 5.46 8.30 3.37
CA THR A 287 6.21 7.36 2.52
C THR A 287 6.95 8.15 1.45
N SER A 288 7.70 7.47 0.59
CA SER A 288 8.31 8.11 -0.58
C SER A 288 7.28 8.74 -1.54
N SER A 289 5.99 8.44 -1.40
CA SER A 289 4.94 9.09 -2.20
C SER A 289 4.84 10.61 -1.97
N SER A 290 5.37 11.14 -0.87
CA SER A 290 5.47 12.59 -0.65
C SER A 290 6.56 13.26 -1.50
N LEU A 291 7.54 12.50 -2.02
CA LEU A 291 8.70 13.02 -2.74
C LEU A 291 8.35 13.98 -3.89
N PRO A 292 7.45 13.62 -4.85
CA PRO A 292 7.13 14.52 -5.96
C PRO A 292 6.52 15.86 -5.55
N THR A 293 5.86 15.90 -4.38
CA THR A 293 5.35 17.15 -3.80
C THR A 293 6.47 17.94 -3.11
N LEU A 294 7.29 17.27 -2.28
CA LEU A 294 8.33 17.94 -1.50
C LEU A 294 9.42 18.53 -2.37
N GLU A 295 9.80 17.87 -3.45
CA GLU A 295 10.80 18.37 -4.42
C GLU A 295 10.37 19.65 -5.16
N LYS A 296 9.07 19.96 -5.17
CA LYS A 296 8.49 21.15 -5.82
C LYS A 296 7.96 22.18 -4.82
N SER A 297 8.35 22.07 -3.55
CA SER A 297 7.79 22.86 -2.46
C SER A 297 8.82 23.81 -1.81
N ALA A 298 8.38 24.56 -0.81
CA ALA A 298 9.26 25.46 -0.04
C ALA A 298 10.37 24.71 0.73
N VAL A 299 10.22 23.41 0.95
CA VAL A 299 11.23 22.57 1.63
C VAL A 299 12.14 21.82 0.65
N ALA A 300 12.06 22.07 -0.66
CA ALA A 300 12.92 21.43 -1.65
C ALA A 300 14.41 21.63 -1.28
N GLY A 301 15.18 20.53 -1.24
CA GLY A 301 16.59 20.54 -0.79
C GLY A 301 16.83 20.75 0.72
N LYS A 302 15.78 21.10 1.50
CA LYS A 302 15.84 21.41 2.93
C LYS A 302 15.27 20.34 3.84
N TYR A 303 14.87 19.20 3.30
CA TYR A 303 14.34 18.07 4.06
C TYR A 303 15.18 16.83 3.85
N ALA A 304 14.95 15.82 4.68
CA ALA A 304 15.38 14.45 4.44
C ALA A 304 14.40 13.47 5.11
N TYR A 305 14.42 12.23 4.65
CA TYR A 305 13.69 11.16 5.32
C TYR A 305 14.53 10.53 6.42
N ALA A 306 13.86 10.03 7.44
CA ALA A 306 14.44 9.22 8.50
C ALA A 306 13.48 8.11 8.91
N THR A 307 14.03 7.03 9.43
CA THR A 307 13.25 5.95 10.06
C THR A 307 12.39 6.53 11.20
N MET A 308 11.16 6.06 11.33
CA MET A 308 10.28 6.39 12.46
C MET A 308 10.96 6.05 13.79
N PRO A 309 10.58 6.69 14.91
CA PRO A 309 11.07 6.30 16.23
C PRO A 309 10.85 4.82 16.50
N THR A 310 11.83 4.15 17.12
CA THR A 310 11.81 2.71 17.40
C THR A 310 11.74 2.37 18.88
N THR A 311 11.81 3.38 19.74
CA THR A 311 11.69 3.22 21.21
C THR A 311 10.29 3.63 21.64
N ALA A 312 9.55 2.70 22.23
CA ALA A 312 8.16 2.90 22.66
C ALA A 312 8.03 4.07 23.66
N PRO A 313 6.85 4.73 23.72
CA PRO A 313 6.62 5.82 24.66
C PRO A 313 6.86 5.42 26.13
N GLY A 314 7.66 6.22 26.85
CA GLY A 314 8.04 5.97 28.24
C GLY A 314 9.19 4.97 28.42
N GLN A 315 9.78 4.47 27.32
CA GLN A 315 10.97 3.61 27.39
C GLN A 315 12.24 4.39 27.02
N THR A 316 13.37 3.95 27.57
CA THR A 316 14.68 4.61 27.34
C THR A 316 15.51 3.94 26.25
N SER A 317 15.13 2.73 25.85
CA SER A 317 15.80 1.95 24.79
C SER A 317 14.81 1.00 24.13
N PRO A 318 15.05 0.63 22.85
CA PRO A 318 14.27 -0.41 22.18
C PRO A 318 14.36 -1.76 22.92
N GLN A 319 13.30 -2.55 22.91
CA GLN A 319 13.21 -3.84 23.60
C GLN A 319 13.06 -5.01 22.60
N GLY A 320 13.94 -6.03 22.70
CA GLY A 320 13.85 -7.28 21.92
C GLY A 320 13.69 -7.06 20.42
N ASP A 321 13.05 -8.00 19.73
CA ASP A 321 12.77 -7.92 18.29
C ASP A 321 11.82 -6.79 17.92
N SER A 322 11.04 -6.29 18.87
CA SER A 322 10.13 -5.16 18.70
C SER A 322 10.89 -3.86 18.41
N ALA A 323 12.15 -3.77 18.82
CA ALA A 323 13.06 -2.67 18.51
C ALA A 323 13.18 -2.37 17.01
N ASN A 324 12.99 -3.38 16.17
CA ASN A 324 13.08 -3.26 14.73
C ASN A 324 11.75 -2.94 14.07
N ALA A 325 10.64 -2.78 14.82
CA ALA A 325 9.36 -2.36 14.27
C ALA A 325 9.33 -0.84 14.00
N ALA A 326 10.26 -0.38 13.17
CA ALA A 326 10.33 1.02 12.75
C ALA A 326 9.13 1.41 11.88
N SER A 327 8.55 0.45 11.17
CA SER A 327 7.46 0.66 10.22
C SER A 327 6.67 -0.64 10.02
N ILE A 328 5.47 -0.49 9.49
CA ILE A 328 4.74 -1.59 8.88
C ILE A 328 5.36 -1.88 7.52
N LEU A 329 5.60 -3.15 7.22
CA LEU A 329 5.90 -3.58 5.87
C LEU A 329 4.61 -3.43 5.04
N SER A 330 4.56 -2.41 4.20
CA SER A 330 3.35 -1.96 3.51
C SER A 330 3.61 -1.71 2.03
N GLY A 331 2.53 -1.57 1.29
CA GLY A 331 2.49 -1.35 -0.14
C GLY A 331 1.13 -1.73 -0.69
N ASP A 332 1.08 -2.04 -1.98
CA ASP A 332 -0.08 -2.64 -2.61
C ASP A 332 0.28 -3.98 -3.23
N ASN A 333 -0.61 -4.93 -3.07
CA ASN A 333 -0.65 -6.18 -3.81
C ASN A 333 -1.79 -6.14 -4.83
N VAL A 334 -1.56 -6.75 -5.97
CA VAL A 334 -2.62 -7.01 -6.95
C VAL A 334 -3.08 -8.45 -6.81
N VAL A 335 -4.38 -8.65 -6.68
CA VAL A 335 -5.02 -9.97 -6.63
C VAL A 335 -5.95 -10.14 -7.82
N VAL A 336 -6.00 -11.36 -8.36
CA VAL A 336 -6.88 -11.73 -9.48
C VAL A 336 -8.08 -12.47 -8.91
N ALA A 337 -9.29 -12.05 -9.27
CA ALA A 337 -10.51 -12.69 -8.82
C ALA A 337 -10.63 -14.11 -9.39
N ASP A 338 -10.96 -15.10 -8.54
CA ASP A 338 -11.08 -16.47 -9.01
C ASP A 338 -12.35 -16.69 -9.87
N TYR A 339 -13.39 -15.89 -9.64
CA TYR A 339 -14.60 -15.88 -10.48
C TYR A 339 -14.39 -15.22 -11.85
N SER A 340 -13.26 -14.50 -12.09
CA SER A 340 -12.98 -13.87 -13.38
C SER A 340 -12.96 -14.89 -14.51
N LYS A 341 -13.66 -14.56 -15.58
CA LYS A 341 -13.64 -15.33 -16.85
C LYS A 341 -12.51 -14.89 -17.78
N GLN A 342 -11.70 -13.94 -17.32
CA GLN A 342 -10.64 -13.31 -18.11
C GLN A 342 -9.28 -13.35 -17.40
N LYS A 343 -9.00 -14.43 -16.65
CA LYS A 343 -7.78 -14.57 -15.82
C LYS A 343 -6.49 -14.35 -16.61
N ASP A 344 -6.40 -14.80 -17.86
CA ASP A 344 -5.19 -14.60 -18.67
C ASP A 344 -5.00 -13.12 -19.03
N LEU A 345 -6.07 -12.37 -19.31
CA LEU A 345 -6.01 -10.92 -19.48
C LEU A 345 -5.64 -10.22 -18.16
N ALA A 346 -6.17 -10.70 -17.03
CA ALA A 346 -5.83 -10.17 -15.71
C ALA A 346 -4.33 -10.34 -15.42
N PHE A 347 -3.75 -11.52 -15.65
CA PHE A 347 -2.32 -11.75 -15.50
C PHE A 347 -1.48 -10.94 -16.50
N ALA A 348 -1.93 -10.78 -17.74
CA ALA A 348 -1.26 -9.93 -18.72
C ALA A 348 -1.23 -8.45 -18.27
N TYR A 349 -2.34 -7.95 -17.70
CA TYR A 349 -2.40 -6.61 -17.10
C TYR A 349 -1.43 -6.47 -15.94
N VAL A 350 -1.42 -7.43 -15.00
CA VAL A 350 -0.49 -7.43 -13.86
C VAL A 350 0.96 -7.47 -14.36
N ASN A 351 1.27 -8.28 -15.36
CA ASN A 351 2.62 -8.32 -15.94
C ASN A 351 3.05 -6.98 -16.54
N LEU A 352 2.12 -6.27 -17.21
CA LEU A 352 2.37 -4.94 -17.76
C LEU A 352 2.70 -3.93 -16.65
N ILE A 353 1.81 -3.76 -15.66
CA ILE A 353 1.99 -2.73 -14.61
C ILE A 353 3.16 -3.03 -13.66
N THR A 354 3.61 -4.28 -13.58
CA THR A 354 4.77 -4.69 -12.78
C THR A 354 6.06 -4.80 -13.62
N SER A 355 6.04 -4.44 -14.90
CA SER A 355 7.25 -4.37 -15.73
C SER A 355 8.20 -3.29 -15.19
N LYS A 356 9.50 -3.42 -15.47
CA LYS A 356 10.50 -2.46 -15.02
C LYS A 356 10.15 -1.02 -15.42
N ASP A 357 9.81 -0.83 -16.70
CA ASP A 357 9.56 0.50 -17.26
C ASP A 357 8.30 1.14 -16.66
N GLU A 358 7.20 0.38 -16.49
CA GLU A 358 5.98 0.89 -15.88
C GLU A 358 6.16 1.17 -14.38
N GLN A 359 6.95 0.37 -13.70
CA GLN A 359 7.26 0.59 -12.29
C GLN A 359 8.13 1.85 -12.08
N LEU A 360 9.09 2.11 -12.96
CA LEU A 360 9.88 3.35 -12.95
C LEU A 360 9.01 4.57 -13.32
N ASN A 361 8.11 4.42 -14.30
CA ASN A 361 7.14 5.46 -14.64
C ASN A 361 6.20 5.76 -13.46
N TYR A 362 5.66 4.73 -12.81
CA TYR A 362 4.80 4.88 -11.64
C TYR A 362 5.52 5.58 -10.48
N GLN A 363 6.76 5.18 -10.19
CA GLN A 363 7.60 5.82 -9.18
C GLN A 363 7.84 7.31 -9.49
N LYS A 364 8.14 7.66 -10.72
CA LYS A 364 8.34 9.06 -11.15
C LYS A 364 7.08 9.91 -10.95
N ILE A 365 5.90 9.34 -11.17
CA ILE A 365 4.61 10.04 -11.05
C ILE A 365 4.19 10.17 -9.59
N PHE A 366 4.24 9.06 -8.84
CA PHE A 366 3.61 8.92 -7.52
C PHE A 366 4.60 8.82 -6.36
N GLY A 367 5.90 8.60 -6.65
CA GLY A 367 6.95 8.51 -5.64
C GLY A 367 7.07 7.15 -4.94
N ASP A 368 6.13 6.23 -5.10
CA ASP A 368 6.15 4.91 -4.46
C ASP A 368 7.35 4.07 -4.92
N LEU A 369 7.92 3.27 -4.00
CA LEU A 369 9.02 2.37 -4.36
C LEU A 369 8.52 1.21 -5.23
N PRO A 370 9.24 0.87 -6.31
CA PRO A 370 8.93 -0.30 -7.12
C PRO A 370 8.97 -1.60 -6.32
N ALA A 371 8.00 -2.49 -6.52
CA ALA A 371 8.11 -3.88 -6.10
C ALA A 371 8.97 -4.70 -7.05
N ASN A 372 9.11 -4.28 -8.32
CA ASN A 372 10.04 -4.88 -9.28
C ASN A 372 11.48 -4.66 -8.81
N ALA A 373 12.24 -5.75 -8.64
CA ALA A 373 13.59 -5.73 -8.07
C ALA A 373 14.60 -4.98 -8.96
N GLU A 374 14.47 -5.09 -10.30
CA GLU A 374 15.35 -4.37 -11.23
C GLU A 374 15.04 -2.87 -11.27
N ALA A 375 13.75 -2.51 -11.27
CA ALA A 375 13.33 -1.11 -11.18
C ALA A 375 13.83 -0.48 -9.88
N LEU A 376 13.67 -1.18 -8.76
CA LEU A 376 14.13 -0.70 -7.45
C LEU A 376 15.66 -0.46 -7.43
N LYS A 377 16.44 -1.39 -7.99
CA LYS A 377 17.91 -1.24 -8.12
C LYS A 377 18.33 -0.10 -9.04
N SER A 378 17.47 0.30 -9.98
CA SER A 378 17.74 1.37 -10.95
C SER A 378 17.46 2.77 -10.38
N LEU A 379 16.91 2.88 -9.18
CA LEU A 379 16.65 4.17 -8.53
C LEU A 379 17.98 4.77 -8.03
N ASP A 380 18.37 5.85 -8.64
CA ASP A 380 19.54 6.66 -8.24
C ASP A 380 19.08 7.98 -7.61
N ASN A 381 18.39 7.91 -6.49
CA ASN A 381 17.96 9.07 -5.72
C ASN A 381 18.39 8.90 -4.25
N PRO A 382 19.41 9.66 -3.79
CA PRO A 382 19.90 9.55 -2.41
C PRO A 382 18.83 9.82 -1.35
N ALA A 383 17.80 10.60 -1.65
CA ALA A 383 16.70 10.87 -0.72
C ALA A 383 15.87 9.61 -0.41
N LEU A 384 15.87 8.62 -1.31
CA LEU A 384 15.13 7.36 -1.13
C LEU A 384 15.90 6.31 -0.33
N LYS A 385 17.21 6.51 -0.10
CA LYS A 385 18.00 5.52 0.67
C LYS A 385 17.46 5.28 2.08
N PRO A 386 17.13 6.29 2.91
CA PRO A 386 16.54 6.06 4.23
C PRO A 386 15.20 5.34 4.17
N VAL A 387 14.41 5.55 3.09
CA VAL A 387 13.13 4.87 2.88
C VAL A 387 13.36 3.38 2.59
N ALA A 388 14.30 3.06 1.69
CA ALA A 388 14.66 1.67 1.37
C ALA A 388 15.28 0.95 2.59
N ASP A 389 16.15 1.63 3.34
CA ASP A 389 16.76 1.09 4.58
C ASP A 389 15.68 0.81 5.65
N THR A 390 14.60 1.60 5.69
CA THR A 390 13.47 1.38 6.60
C THR A 390 12.69 0.13 6.22
N ALA A 391 12.53 -0.18 4.93
CA ALA A 391 11.85 -1.41 4.49
C ALA A 391 12.48 -2.68 5.11
N ALA A 392 13.82 -2.72 5.22
CA ALA A 392 14.54 -3.84 5.82
C ALA A 392 14.31 -3.98 7.35
N LYS A 393 13.82 -2.91 8.01
CA LYS A 393 13.51 -2.86 9.45
C LYS A 393 12.01 -2.82 9.72
N SER A 394 11.20 -3.06 8.69
CA SER A 394 9.74 -3.06 8.80
C SER A 394 9.23 -4.46 9.16
N LYS A 395 8.11 -4.51 9.88
CA LYS A 395 7.41 -5.76 10.22
C LYS A 395 6.08 -5.85 9.50
N ALA A 396 5.73 -7.06 9.07
CA ALA A 396 4.39 -7.33 8.57
C ALA A 396 3.36 -7.24 9.71
N THR A 397 2.15 -6.85 9.38
CA THR A 397 1.01 -7.00 10.28
C THR A 397 0.66 -8.49 10.44
N PRO A 398 -0.06 -8.91 11.50
CA PRO A 398 -0.50 -10.28 11.64
C PRO A 398 -1.26 -10.79 10.41
N PHE A 399 -0.84 -11.94 9.88
CA PHE A 399 -1.50 -12.54 8.71
C PHE A 399 -2.72 -13.35 9.18
N THR A 400 -3.84 -12.67 9.35
CA THR A 400 -5.14 -13.26 9.71
C THR A 400 -6.25 -12.64 8.88
N GLY A 401 -7.25 -13.45 8.48
CA GLY A 401 -8.44 -12.97 7.75
C GLY A 401 -9.21 -11.85 8.47
N ALA A 402 -9.07 -11.75 9.79
CA ALA A 402 -9.68 -10.71 10.61
C ALA A 402 -8.91 -9.37 10.57
N TRP A 403 -7.71 -9.29 9.98
CA TRP A 403 -6.88 -8.08 10.10
C TRP A 403 -7.56 -6.83 9.54
N GLY A 404 -8.33 -6.95 8.46
CA GLY A 404 -9.11 -5.84 7.91
C GLY A 404 -10.05 -5.22 8.95
N ASP A 405 -10.79 -6.05 9.69
CA ASP A 405 -11.68 -5.59 10.78
C ASP A 405 -10.89 -5.04 11.97
N ILE A 406 -9.76 -5.64 12.34
CA ILE A 406 -8.93 -5.23 13.47
C ILE A 406 -8.31 -3.84 13.22
N GLN A 407 -7.74 -3.59 12.04
CA GLN A 407 -7.18 -2.28 11.71
C GLN A 407 -8.26 -1.19 11.68
N LEU A 408 -9.48 -1.52 11.23
CA LEU A 408 -10.61 -0.59 11.28
C LEU A 408 -11.08 -0.36 12.72
N ALA A 409 -11.04 -1.36 13.59
CA ALA A 409 -11.36 -1.18 15.01
C ALA A 409 -10.37 -0.20 15.67
N LEU A 410 -9.07 -0.31 15.40
CA LEU A 410 -8.06 0.65 15.84
C LEU A 410 -8.30 2.06 15.28
N LEU A 411 -8.57 2.18 13.98
CA LEU A 411 -8.90 3.46 13.34
C LEU A 411 -10.12 4.11 13.96
N ASN A 412 -11.17 3.34 14.23
CA ASN A 412 -12.43 3.83 14.77
C ASN A 412 -12.28 4.43 16.18
N VAL A 413 -11.33 3.97 17.00
CA VAL A 413 -11.02 4.62 18.27
C VAL A 413 -10.57 6.07 18.06
N VAL A 414 -9.74 6.34 17.04
CA VAL A 414 -9.33 7.71 16.67
C VAL A 414 -10.53 8.51 16.19
N VAL A 415 -11.29 7.99 15.23
CA VAL A 415 -12.47 8.67 14.66
C VAL A 415 -13.48 9.05 15.73
N GLN A 416 -13.81 8.13 16.66
CA GLN A 416 -14.71 8.37 17.77
C GLN A 416 -14.15 9.37 18.80
N SER A 417 -12.83 9.58 18.82
CA SER A 417 -12.18 10.53 19.73
C SER A 417 -12.10 11.95 19.17
N ILE A 418 -12.37 12.17 17.88
CA ILE A 418 -12.32 13.49 17.24
C ILE A 418 -13.15 14.55 17.95
N PRO A 419 -14.42 14.29 18.37
CA PRO A 419 -15.20 15.28 19.09
C PRO A 419 -14.59 15.71 20.44
N ASP A 420 -13.90 14.79 21.14
CA ASP A 420 -13.23 15.07 22.40
C ASP A 420 -11.89 15.80 22.17
N LEU A 421 -11.12 15.38 21.18
CA LEU A 421 -9.91 16.08 20.74
C LEU A 421 -10.22 17.54 20.37
N SER A 422 -11.37 17.80 19.76
CA SER A 422 -11.82 19.17 19.43
C SER A 422 -12.11 20.02 20.67
N LYS A 423 -12.39 19.38 21.81
CA LYS A 423 -12.56 20.05 23.12
C LYS A 423 -11.25 20.17 23.91
N GLY A 424 -10.14 19.63 23.36
CA GLY A 424 -8.79 19.73 23.93
C GLY A 424 -8.39 18.60 24.88
N SER A 425 -9.21 17.58 25.09
CA SER A 425 -8.84 16.40 25.91
C SER A 425 -9.68 15.19 25.55
N VAL A 426 -9.11 14.01 25.65
CA VAL A 426 -9.84 12.74 25.63
C VAL A 426 -9.85 12.21 27.07
N ASP A 427 -11.03 12.02 27.62
CA ASP A 427 -11.21 11.48 28.97
C ASP A 427 -10.78 10.00 29.02
N ASP A 428 -10.11 9.63 30.13
CA ASP A 428 -9.52 8.30 30.34
C ASP A 428 -10.59 7.19 30.29
N SER A 429 -11.74 7.41 30.93
CA SER A 429 -12.83 6.44 30.92
C SER A 429 -13.46 6.26 29.54
N SER A 430 -13.56 7.34 28.77
CA SER A 430 -14.05 7.33 27.40
C SER A 430 -13.09 6.55 26.46
N LEU A 431 -11.78 6.77 26.59
CA LEU A 431 -10.79 6.02 25.83
C LEU A 431 -10.84 4.53 26.18
N GLN A 432 -10.89 4.18 27.48
CA GLN A 432 -11.01 2.79 27.94
C GLN A 432 -12.27 2.11 27.39
N ALA A 433 -13.41 2.80 27.38
CA ALA A 433 -14.66 2.25 26.84
C ALA A 433 -14.53 1.95 25.33
N ARG A 434 -13.90 2.85 24.55
CA ARG A 434 -13.64 2.67 23.12
C ARG A 434 -12.69 1.50 22.85
N LEU A 435 -11.63 1.36 23.66
CA LEU A 435 -10.69 0.23 23.55
C LEU A 435 -11.37 -1.10 23.85
N LYS A 436 -12.22 -1.16 24.86
CA LYS A 436 -13.00 -2.36 25.19
C LYS A 436 -13.99 -2.74 24.09
N ASP A 437 -14.64 -1.76 23.47
CA ASP A 437 -15.52 -1.99 22.32
C ASP A 437 -14.72 -2.51 21.11
N ALA A 438 -13.56 -1.89 20.81
CA ALA A 438 -12.65 -2.33 19.74
C ALA A 438 -12.13 -3.75 20.00
N GLN A 439 -11.73 -4.06 21.25
CA GLN A 439 -11.33 -5.40 21.68
C GLN A 439 -12.45 -6.42 21.44
N THR A 440 -13.65 -6.12 21.87
CA THR A 440 -14.80 -7.05 21.75
C THR A 440 -15.14 -7.33 20.28
N LYS A 441 -15.21 -6.28 19.45
CA LYS A 441 -15.55 -6.42 18.03
C LYS A 441 -14.43 -7.12 17.24
N GLY A 442 -13.18 -6.74 17.50
CA GLY A 442 -12.03 -7.33 16.86
C GLY A 442 -11.83 -8.81 17.23
N GLN A 443 -12.03 -9.17 18.53
CA GLN A 443 -11.95 -10.56 18.98
C GLN A 443 -13.02 -11.41 18.29
N ALA A 444 -14.26 -10.91 18.20
CA ALA A 444 -15.33 -11.63 17.51
C ALA A 444 -15.00 -11.87 16.02
N SER A 445 -14.29 -10.96 15.36
CA SER A 445 -13.81 -11.15 14.00
C SER A 445 -12.69 -12.20 13.94
N LEU A 446 -11.75 -12.14 14.87
CA LEU A 446 -10.65 -13.09 14.97
C LEU A 446 -11.15 -14.52 15.22
N ASP A 447 -12.16 -14.67 16.08
CA ASP A 447 -12.80 -15.97 16.36
C ASP A 447 -13.50 -16.56 15.13
N ARG A 448 -14.13 -15.70 14.30
CA ARG A 448 -14.72 -16.13 13.02
C ARG A 448 -13.67 -16.57 12.01
N ALA A 449 -12.58 -15.83 11.90
CA ALA A 449 -11.50 -16.12 10.96
C ALA A 449 -10.65 -17.35 11.35
N SER A 450 -10.78 -17.82 12.59
CA SER A 450 -10.03 -18.97 13.13
C SER A 450 -10.81 -20.29 13.06
N LYS A 451 -12.05 -20.27 12.54
CA LYS A 451 -12.90 -21.45 12.27
C LYS A 451 -12.69 -21.96 10.85
#